data_f993128efe972979b3ce7c71b8115a45
#
_entry.id   f993128efe972979b3ce7c71b8115a45
#
_cell.length_a   1.000
_cell.length_b   1.000
_cell.length_c   1.000
_cell.angle_alpha   90.00
_cell.angle_beta   90.00
_cell.angle_gamma   90.00
#
_symmetry.space_group_name_H-M   'P 1'
#
loop_
_entity.id
_entity.type
_entity.pdbx_description
1 polymer ?
#
loop_
_entity_poly.entity_id
_entity_poly.type
_entity_poly.pdbx_seq_one_letter_code
_entity_poly.pdbx_strand_id
1 'polypeptide(L)'
;MAIILVLSVAIGCSACNKKGELKLNNKMDAGEIMAALVNADIKSMTIVATEKGENGEDKINYVTQNGFCKITEKDGVKTQIDMVFYEDGRYYNLSKDGGITKKKVYSLDGNVIDMSCIDAVTEELDDLNDLLFAYKIYKGIEEEFDDIKVRVENKNSIVTEFDDSKVVYKDFNKTNLVVPEEFKDYKSYESQPVGIYERTYINGQEGREFLGRKETIRFREFTIASKYTIDGVELPVIRADISHYYAQIMNIPTSVVEIRFQNNAYNTEFRYMGTKAEWAKVSIAEKTKKEIVVKCTDGEVTVEKRADN
;
A
#
# COMPACT_ATOMS: atom_id res chain seq x y z
N MET A 1 20.04 12.90 17.31
CA MET A 1 20.62 12.42 16.04
C MET A 1 20.97 10.95 16.26
N ALA A 2 19.99 10.07 16.13
CA ALA A 2 20.12 8.63 16.37
C ALA A 2 20.60 7.97 15.08
N ILE A 3 21.74 7.30 15.17
CA ILE A 3 22.32 6.50 14.09
C ILE A 3 21.65 5.13 14.18
N ILE A 4 20.70 4.87 13.27
CA ILE A 4 20.15 3.53 13.08
C ILE A 4 21.21 2.72 12.32
N LEU A 5 21.91 1.87 13.03
CA LEU A 5 22.83 0.88 12.48
C LEU A 5 22.02 -0.33 12.06
N VAL A 6 21.61 -0.36 10.78
CA VAL A 6 21.02 -1.55 10.17
C VAL A 6 22.14 -2.59 10.02
N LEU A 7 22.26 -3.49 10.99
CA LEU A 7 23.04 -4.71 10.86
C LEU A 7 22.15 -5.78 10.19
N SER A 8 22.18 -5.84 8.87
CA SER A 8 21.69 -7.00 8.15
C SER A 8 22.60 -8.19 8.43
N VAL A 9 22.24 -9.00 9.43
CA VAL A 9 22.83 -10.30 9.63
C VAL A 9 22.22 -11.25 8.60
N ALA A 10 22.87 -11.36 7.45
CA ALA A 10 22.59 -12.42 6.51
C ALA A 10 23.01 -13.75 7.16
N ILE A 11 22.11 -14.42 7.85
CA ILE A 11 22.28 -15.81 8.22
C ILE A 11 22.01 -16.64 6.97
N GLY A 12 23.07 -16.85 6.18
CA GLY A 12 23.08 -17.82 5.11
C GLY A 12 23.02 -19.23 5.70
N CYS A 13 21.85 -19.81 5.77
CA CYS A 13 21.65 -21.25 5.91
C CYS A 13 20.86 -21.74 4.72
N SER A 14 21.59 -22.10 3.66
CA SER A 14 21.09 -22.99 2.60
C SER A 14 20.89 -24.40 3.19
N ALA A 15 19.76 -24.60 3.85
CA ALA A 15 19.17 -25.91 4.02
C ALA A 15 17.67 -25.70 3.75
N CYS A 16 17.12 -26.44 2.79
CA CYS A 16 15.68 -26.54 2.59
C CYS A 16 15.04 -27.22 3.81
N ASN A 17 14.98 -26.51 4.92
CA ASN A 17 14.20 -26.92 6.05
C ASN A 17 12.75 -26.56 5.75
N LYS A 18 11.90 -27.58 5.56
CA LYS A 18 10.45 -27.37 5.54
C LYS A 18 10.09 -26.70 6.85
N LYS A 19 9.62 -25.45 6.77
CA LYS A 19 9.06 -24.74 7.93
C LYS A 19 7.97 -25.62 8.54
N GLY A 20 7.95 -25.71 9.85
CA GLY A 20 7.04 -26.58 10.61
C GLY A 20 5.80 -25.83 11.11
N GLU A 21 5.00 -26.53 11.89
CA GLU A 21 3.89 -25.94 12.63
C GLU A 21 4.43 -25.06 13.77
N LEU A 22 3.80 -23.89 13.99
CA LEU A 22 4.12 -23.01 15.11
C LEU A 22 3.83 -23.70 16.44
N LYS A 23 4.86 -23.84 17.30
CA LYS A 23 4.76 -24.45 18.63
C LYS A 23 5.13 -23.44 19.70
N LEU A 24 4.15 -22.98 20.43
CA LEU A 24 4.32 -22.05 21.53
C LEU A 24 4.07 -22.74 22.88
N ASN A 25 4.72 -22.28 23.93
CA ASN A 25 4.41 -22.64 25.31
C ASN A 25 4.60 -21.43 26.25
N ASN A 26 3.90 -21.43 27.37
CA ASN A 26 3.80 -20.28 28.28
C ASN A 26 5.12 -19.97 29.07
N LYS A 27 6.19 -20.75 28.86
CA LYS A 27 7.49 -20.54 29.52
C LYS A 27 8.52 -19.95 28.56
N MET A 28 8.19 -19.77 27.30
CA MET A 28 9.09 -19.20 26.29
C MET A 28 9.45 -17.76 26.62
N ASP A 29 10.73 -17.45 26.52
CA ASP A 29 11.21 -16.08 26.48
C ASP A 29 11.13 -15.49 25.07
N ALA A 30 11.44 -14.20 24.90
CA ALA A 30 11.36 -13.51 23.62
C ALA A 30 12.24 -14.17 22.53
N GLY A 31 13.44 -14.66 22.89
CA GLY A 31 14.34 -15.33 21.94
C GLY A 31 13.81 -16.68 21.48
N GLU A 32 13.18 -17.42 22.36
CA GLU A 32 12.53 -18.70 22.04
C GLU A 32 11.28 -18.50 21.19
N ILE A 33 10.50 -17.42 21.43
CA ILE A 33 9.35 -17.02 20.60
C ILE A 33 9.83 -16.66 19.20
N MET A 34 10.86 -15.83 19.04
CA MET A 34 11.47 -15.49 17.74
C MET A 34 11.91 -16.75 16.99
N ALA A 35 12.62 -17.65 17.65
CA ALA A 35 13.07 -18.91 17.02
C ALA A 35 11.90 -19.78 16.56
N ALA A 36 10.79 -19.80 17.31
CA ALA A 36 9.58 -20.54 16.93
C ALA A 36 8.90 -19.91 15.69
N LEU A 37 8.80 -18.57 15.63
CA LEU A 37 8.21 -17.84 14.50
C LEU A 37 9.02 -18.04 13.23
N VAL A 38 10.35 -17.90 13.27
CA VAL A 38 11.25 -18.07 12.11
C VAL A 38 11.17 -19.49 11.52
N ASN A 39 10.99 -20.50 12.36
CA ASN A 39 10.92 -21.90 11.96
C ASN A 39 9.50 -22.37 11.56
N ALA A 40 8.48 -21.53 11.74
CA ALA A 40 7.11 -21.87 11.41
C ALA A 40 6.71 -21.43 10.00
N ASP A 41 5.79 -22.18 9.37
CA ASP A 41 5.12 -21.79 8.13
C ASP A 41 3.80 -21.09 8.49
N ILE A 42 3.88 -19.76 8.72
CA ILE A 42 2.72 -18.94 9.09
C ILE A 42 2.16 -18.29 7.83
N LYS A 43 0.89 -18.56 7.55
CA LYS A 43 0.16 -18.09 6.34
C LYS A 43 -0.98 -17.13 6.67
N SER A 44 -1.37 -17.10 7.94
CA SER A 44 -2.39 -16.17 8.41
C SER A 44 -2.32 -15.98 9.91
N MET A 45 -2.78 -14.83 10.40
CA MET A 45 -2.94 -14.53 11.83
C MET A 45 -3.93 -13.39 12.06
N THR A 46 -4.41 -13.29 13.29
CA THR A 46 -5.21 -12.15 13.76
C THR A 46 -4.41 -11.36 14.77
N ILE A 47 -4.37 -10.05 14.60
CA ILE A 47 -3.72 -9.11 15.51
C ILE A 47 -4.81 -8.24 16.14
N VAL A 48 -4.84 -8.16 17.44
CA VAL A 48 -5.78 -7.31 18.19
C VAL A 48 -4.97 -6.36 19.04
N ALA A 49 -5.01 -5.08 18.70
CA ALA A 49 -4.43 -4.01 19.50
C ALA A 49 -5.55 -3.28 20.26
N THR A 50 -5.45 -3.23 21.56
CA THR A 50 -6.38 -2.53 22.46
C THR A 50 -5.64 -1.40 23.13
N GLU A 51 -6.10 -0.16 22.96
CA GLU A 51 -5.61 1.02 23.65
C GLU A 51 -6.41 1.21 24.94
N LYS A 52 -5.73 1.30 26.10
CA LYS A 52 -6.35 1.61 27.39
C LYS A 52 -6.42 3.13 27.53
N GLY A 53 -7.61 3.72 27.55
CA GLY A 53 -7.78 5.16 27.73
C GLY A 53 -9.22 5.61 27.52
N GLU A 54 -9.52 6.92 27.73
CA GLU A 54 -10.87 7.47 27.56
C GLU A 54 -11.45 7.32 26.13
N ASN A 55 -10.59 7.00 25.15
CA ASN A 55 -10.97 6.75 23.79
C ASN A 55 -10.86 5.29 23.36
N GLY A 56 -10.77 4.33 24.30
CA GLY A 56 -10.49 2.93 24.07
C GLY A 56 -11.04 2.39 22.75
N GLU A 57 -10.15 2.29 21.78
CA GLU A 57 -10.45 1.72 20.48
C GLU A 57 -9.75 0.38 20.33
N ASP A 58 -10.48 -0.61 19.83
CA ASP A 58 -9.91 -1.89 19.41
C ASP A 58 -9.56 -1.84 17.95
N LYS A 59 -8.30 -2.12 17.60
CA LYS A 59 -7.83 -2.27 16.23
C LYS A 59 -7.60 -3.76 15.96
N ILE A 60 -8.40 -4.32 15.08
CA ILE A 60 -8.34 -5.73 14.71
C ILE A 60 -7.79 -5.84 13.29
N ASN A 61 -6.68 -6.54 13.12
CA ASN A 61 -6.07 -6.79 11.83
C ASN A 61 -6.09 -8.30 11.52
N TYR A 62 -6.83 -8.68 10.49
CA TYR A 62 -6.83 -10.02 9.92
C TYR A 62 -5.87 -10.05 8.75
N VAL A 63 -4.78 -10.80 8.86
CA VAL A 63 -3.77 -10.89 7.81
C VAL A 63 -3.65 -12.30 7.26
N THR A 64 -3.48 -12.38 5.95
CA THR A 64 -3.25 -13.62 5.20
C THR A 64 -2.24 -13.36 4.09
N GLN A 65 -1.72 -14.42 3.47
CA GLN A 65 -0.83 -14.29 2.30
C GLN A 65 -1.49 -13.56 1.10
N ASN A 66 -2.82 -13.49 1.05
CA ASN A 66 -3.55 -12.88 -0.05
C ASN A 66 -4.11 -11.49 0.28
N GLY A 67 -3.79 -10.94 1.44
CA GLY A 67 -4.24 -9.61 1.84
C GLY A 67 -4.54 -9.48 3.32
N PHE A 68 -5.13 -8.34 3.68
CA PHE A 68 -5.49 -7.99 5.04
C PHE A 68 -6.85 -7.29 5.14
N CYS A 69 -7.40 -7.28 6.35
CA CYS A 69 -8.54 -6.44 6.72
C CYS A 69 -8.29 -5.82 8.10
N LYS A 70 -8.08 -4.51 8.15
CA LYS A 70 -7.94 -3.71 9.38
C LYS A 70 -9.29 -3.11 9.74
N ILE A 71 -9.75 -3.33 10.97
CA ILE A 71 -11.00 -2.79 11.50
C ILE A 71 -10.69 -2.03 12.78
N THR A 72 -11.15 -0.80 12.87
CA THR A 72 -11.16 -0.03 14.12
C THR A 72 -12.57 -0.04 14.67
N GLU A 73 -12.71 -0.45 15.93
CA GLU A 73 -13.98 -0.51 16.64
C GLU A 73 -13.92 0.36 17.90
N LYS A 74 -15.02 1.08 18.15
CA LYS A 74 -15.26 1.82 19.37
C LYS A 74 -16.63 1.46 19.92
N ASP A 75 -16.69 0.99 21.15
CA ASP A 75 -17.94 0.57 21.80
C ASP A 75 -18.73 -0.46 20.98
N GLY A 76 -18.03 -1.37 20.27
CA GLY A 76 -18.63 -2.38 19.39
C GLY A 76 -19.13 -1.82 18.04
N VAL A 77 -18.85 -0.56 17.72
CA VAL A 77 -19.20 0.06 16.43
C VAL A 77 -17.96 0.20 15.58
N LYS A 78 -18.00 -0.33 14.36
CA LYS A 78 -16.90 -0.18 13.37
C LYS A 78 -16.85 1.26 12.88
N THR A 79 -15.79 1.97 13.24
CA THR A 79 -15.54 3.36 12.84
C THR A 79 -14.72 3.46 11.56
N GLN A 80 -13.80 2.51 11.36
CA GLN A 80 -12.96 2.45 10.17
C GLN A 80 -12.79 0.99 9.70
N ILE A 81 -12.75 0.80 8.40
CA ILE A 81 -12.41 -0.47 7.74
C ILE A 81 -11.42 -0.18 6.62
N ASP A 82 -10.34 -0.97 6.56
CA ASP A 82 -9.34 -0.91 5.52
C ASP A 82 -9.02 -2.34 5.07
N MET A 83 -9.38 -2.68 3.86
CA MET A 83 -9.25 -4.04 3.35
C MET A 83 -8.58 -4.07 2.00
N VAL A 84 -7.52 -4.87 1.91
CA VAL A 84 -6.80 -5.11 0.66
C VAL A 84 -6.64 -6.60 0.49
N PHE A 85 -7.01 -7.14 -0.67
CA PHE A 85 -6.84 -8.56 -0.94
C PHE A 85 -6.86 -8.87 -2.44
N TYR A 86 -6.36 -10.07 -2.76
CA TYR A 86 -6.38 -10.64 -4.10
C TYR A 86 -7.28 -11.87 -4.15
N GLU A 87 -8.21 -11.89 -5.10
CA GLU A 87 -9.11 -13.01 -5.35
C GLU A 87 -9.49 -13.06 -6.83
N ASP A 88 -9.51 -14.25 -7.43
CA ASP A 88 -10.00 -14.51 -8.79
C ASP A 88 -9.42 -13.58 -9.88
N GLY A 89 -8.11 -13.30 -9.83
CA GLY A 89 -7.46 -12.42 -10.81
C GLY A 89 -7.72 -10.93 -10.61
N ARG A 90 -8.30 -10.54 -9.49
CA ARG A 90 -8.57 -9.14 -9.14
C ARG A 90 -7.91 -8.73 -7.84
N TYR A 91 -7.45 -7.50 -7.81
CA TYR A 91 -6.97 -6.82 -6.63
C TYR A 91 -8.04 -5.87 -6.12
N TYR A 92 -8.42 -6.02 -4.87
CA TYR A 92 -9.42 -5.21 -4.19
C TYR A 92 -8.77 -4.32 -3.15
N ASN A 93 -9.06 -3.02 -3.18
CA ASN A 93 -8.71 -2.06 -2.15
C ASN A 93 -9.99 -1.33 -1.74
N LEU A 94 -10.54 -1.73 -0.61
CA LEU A 94 -11.83 -1.31 -0.09
C LEU A 94 -11.63 -0.61 1.25
N SER A 95 -12.16 0.58 1.42
CA SER A 95 -12.06 1.27 2.70
C SER A 95 -13.33 2.04 3.03
N LYS A 96 -13.59 2.17 4.34
CA LYS A 96 -14.64 2.98 4.92
C LYS A 96 -14.05 3.74 6.09
N ASP A 97 -14.23 5.04 6.10
CA ASP A 97 -13.82 5.94 7.18
C ASP A 97 -14.98 6.91 7.45
N GLY A 98 -15.59 6.79 8.63
CA GLY A 98 -16.83 7.49 8.97
C GLY A 98 -17.92 7.21 7.93
N GLY A 99 -18.39 8.25 7.23
CA GLY A 99 -19.39 8.14 6.15
C GLY A 99 -18.81 7.94 4.75
N ILE A 100 -17.47 7.95 4.58
CA ILE A 100 -16.82 7.89 3.28
C ILE A 100 -16.44 6.45 2.94
N THR A 101 -16.97 5.94 1.83
CA THR A 101 -16.63 4.62 1.31
C THR A 101 -15.82 4.76 0.02
N LYS A 102 -14.67 4.08 -0.07
CA LYS A 102 -13.84 4.01 -1.27
C LYS A 102 -13.73 2.56 -1.72
N LYS A 103 -13.86 2.36 -3.03
CA LYS A 103 -13.81 1.05 -3.67
C LYS A 103 -12.91 1.14 -4.88
N LYS A 104 -11.78 0.45 -4.87
CA LYS A 104 -10.87 0.35 -6.02
C LYS A 104 -10.67 -1.12 -6.32
N VAL A 105 -10.93 -1.50 -7.54
CA VAL A 105 -10.75 -2.87 -8.03
C VAL A 105 -9.89 -2.81 -9.28
N TYR A 106 -8.89 -3.66 -9.36
CA TYR A 106 -7.99 -3.75 -10.49
C TYR A 106 -8.02 -5.16 -11.07
N SER A 107 -8.16 -5.27 -12.38
CA SER A 107 -8.00 -6.53 -13.09
C SER A 107 -6.54 -6.75 -13.44
N LEU A 108 -6.01 -7.93 -13.11
CA LEU A 108 -4.62 -8.31 -13.37
C LEU A 108 -4.52 -9.17 -14.64
N ASP A 109 -5.18 -8.80 -15.72
CA ASP A 109 -5.25 -9.56 -16.97
C ASP A 109 -3.87 -9.99 -17.46
N GLY A 110 -3.48 -11.21 -17.12
CA GLY A 110 -2.32 -11.92 -17.70
C GLY A 110 -0.93 -11.48 -17.23
N ASN A 111 -0.80 -10.36 -16.53
CA ASN A 111 0.47 -9.89 -15.97
C ASN A 111 0.40 -10.01 -14.45
N VAL A 112 1.04 -11.02 -13.93
CA VAL A 112 1.20 -11.19 -12.48
C VAL A 112 2.13 -10.07 -11.99
N ILE A 113 1.56 -9.00 -11.45
CA ILE A 113 2.33 -8.18 -10.52
C ILE A 113 2.71 -9.14 -9.40
N ASP A 114 3.98 -9.15 -9.04
CA ASP A 114 4.42 -9.92 -7.88
C ASP A 114 3.60 -9.47 -6.68
N MET A 115 2.65 -10.33 -6.29
CA MET A 115 1.71 -10.06 -5.21
C MET A 115 2.38 -10.23 -3.83
N SER A 116 3.69 -10.50 -3.77
CA SER A 116 4.46 -10.48 -2.53
C SER A 116 4.37 -9.12 -1.82
N CYS A 117 4.07 -8.05 -2.56
CA CYS A 117 3.74 -6.75 -1.96
C CYS A 117 2.45 -6.75 -1.10
N ILE A 118 1.65 -7.82 -1.13
CA ILE A 118 0.44 -7.98 -0.32
C ILE A 118 0.65 -9.02 0.78
N ASP A 119 1.82 -9.60 0.91
CA ASP A 119 2.10 -10.54 2.00
C ASP A 119 2.17 -9.81 3.34
N ALA A 120 0.98 -9.36 3.78
CA ALA A 120 0.80 -8.69 5.06
C ALA A 120 1.21 -9.60 6.25
N VAL A 121 1.29 -10.91 6.05
CA VAL A 121 1.77 -11.84 7.08
C VAL A 121 3.27 -11.68 7.28
N THR A 122 4.04 -11.61 6.22
CA THR A 122 5.50 -11.42 6.31
C THR A 122 5.81 -10.07 6.94
N GLU A 123 5.15 -8.98 6.51
CA GLU A 123 5.35 -7.64 7.09
C GLU A 123 5.07 -7.63 8.60
N GLU A 124 3.93 -8.13 9.04
CA GLU A 124 3.56 -8.14 10.46
C GLU A 124 4.42 -9.11 11.31
N LEU A 125 4.94 -10.18 10.70
CA LEU A 125 5.90 -11.07 11.37
C LEU A 125 7.28 -10.43 11.52
N ASP A 126 7.72 -9.67 10.54
CA ASP A 126 8.98 -8.92 10.61
C ASP A 126 8.89 -7.85 11.69
N ASP A 127 7.78 -7.08 11.75
CA ASP A 127 7.53 -6.10 12.80
C ASP A 127 7.53 -6.74 14.20
N LEU A 128 6.87 -7.91 14.35
CA LEU A 128 6.87 -8.64 15.61
C LEU A 128 8.28 -9.15 15.98
N ASN A 129 9.03 -9.66 15.02
CA ASN A 129 10.40 -10.14 15.26
C ASN A 129 11.33 -8.99 15.64
N ASP A 130 11.21 -7.83 15.01
CA ASP A 130 12.00 -6.65 15.33
C ASP A 130 11.69 -6.16 16.75
N LEU A 131 10.42 -6.14 17.16
CA LEU A 131 10.02 -5.83 18.52
C LEU A 131 10.62 -6.81 19.55
N LEU A 132 10.51 -8.12 19.28
CA LEU A 132 11.06 -9.16 20.17
C LEU A 132 12.58 -9.10 20.27
N PHE A 133 13.25 -8.77 19.16
CA PHE A 133 14.70 -8.61 19.13
C PHE A 133 15.12 -7.37 19.93
N ALA A 134 14.46 -6.24 19.73
CA ALA A 134 14.71 -5.02 20.48
C ALA A 134 14.48 -5.25 21.98
N TYR A 135 13.36 -5.84 22.37
CA TYR A 135 13.05 -6.19 23.74
C TYR A 135 14.14 -7.09 24.37
N LYS A 136 14.61 -8.12 23.64
CA LYS A 136 15.66 -9.03 24.14
C LYS A 136 16.99 -8.32 24.41
N ILE A 137 17.35 -7.34 23.57
CA ILE A 137 18.65 -6.65 23.65
C ILE A 137 18.62 -5.49 24.64
N TYR A 138 17.56 -4.68 24.65
CA TYR A 138 17.52 -3.41 25.35
C TYR A 138 16.84 -3.49 26.73
N LYS A 139 16.08 -4.54 27.02
CA LYS A 139 15.50 -4.72 28.34
C LYS A 139 16.58 -4.71 29.46
N GLY A 140 16.41 -3.83 30.43
CA GLY A 140 17.36 -3.62 31.52
C GLY A 140 18.56 -2.71 31.13
N ILE A 141 18.56 -2.14 29.89
CA ILE A 141 19.54 -1.18 29.43
C ILE A 141 18.88 0.18 29.19
N GLU A 142 17.68 0.17 28.58
CA GLU A 142 16.89 1.35 28.26
C GLU A 142 15.54 1.29 28.99
N GLU A 143 15.20 2.34 29.74
CA GLU A 143 13.98 2.44 30.57
C GLU A 143 12.70 2.14 29.80
N GLU A 144 12.62 2.58 28.55
CA GLU A 144 11.43 2.36 27.70
C GLU A 144 11.11 0.89 27.41
N PHE A 145 12.11 -0.01 27.53
CA PHE A 145 11.90 -1.46 27.32
C PHE A 145 11.57 -2.21 28.61
N ASP A 146 11.74 -1.60 29.77
CA ASP A 146 11.46 -2.24 31.05
C ASP A 146 9.95 -2.36 31.31
N ASP A 147 9.15 -1.45 30.72
CA ASP A 147 7.70 -1.44 30.80
C ASP A 147 7.02 -2.37 29.78
N ILE A 148 7.79 -2.89 28.81
CA ILE A 148 7.28 -3.85 27.83
C ILE A 148 7.19 -5.24 28.47
N LYS A 149 6.03 -5.90 28.32
CA LYS A 149 5.83 -7.30 28.71
C LYS A 149 5.58 -8.15 27.48
N VAL A 150 6.36 -9.21 27.33
CA VAL A 150 6.19 -10.21 26.27
C VAL A 150 5.91 -11.56 26.89
N ARG A 151 4.85 -12.24 26.45
CA ARG A 151 4.53 -13.58 26.92
C ARG A 151 3.72 -14.38 25.90
N VAL A 152 3.78 -15.70 26.03
CA VAL A 152 2.84 -16.60 25.34
C VAL A 152 1.63 -16.82 26.25
N GLU A 153 0.44 -16.65 25.71
CA GLU A 153 -0.84 -16.89 26.39
C GLU A 153 -1.56 -18.07 25.73
N ASN A 154 -2.07 -19.00 26.57
CA ASN A 154 -2.86 -20.15 26.09
C ASN A 154 -2.20 -21.04 25.01
N LYS A 155 -0.88 -21.03 24.88
CA LYS A 155 -0.08 -21.77 23.88
C LYS A 155 -0.38 -21.43 22.40
N ASN A 156 -1.25 -20.47 22.13
CA ASN A 156 -1.71 -20.13 20.78
C ASN A 156 -1.62 -18.64 20.48
N SER A 157 -1.20 -17.82 21.43
CA SER A 157 -1.10 -16.38 21.23
C SER A 157 0.17 -15.82 21.86
N ILE A 158 0.70 -14.80 21.23
CA ILE A 158 1.79 -13.97 21.73
C ILE A 158 1.17 -12.64 22.14
N VAL A 159 1.49 -12.19 23.34
CA VAL A 159 0.98 -10.93 23.89
C VAL A 159 2.15 -10.02 24.16
N THR A 160 2.06 -8.80 23.64
CA THR A 160 2.95 -7.70 24.00
C THR A 160 2.12 -6.62 24.70
N GLU A 161 2.59 -6.13 25.82
CA GLU A 161 1.96 -5.05 26.58
C GLU A 161 2.96 -3.91 26.73
N PHE A 162 2.50 -2.71 26.47
CA PHE A 162 3.14 -1.44 26.74
C PHE A 162 2.21 -0.69 27.69
N ASP A 163 2.67 0.30 28.42
CA ASP A 163 1.91 1.10 29.38
C ASP A 163 0.37 1.01 29.25
N ASP A 164 -0.17 1.65 28.24
CA ASP A 164 -1.61 1.74 28.00
C ASP A 164 -2.08 0.91 26.79
N SER A 165 -1.21 0.10 26.20
CA SER A 165 -1.51 -0.68 25.00
C SER A 165 -1.27 -2.17 25.20
N LYS A 166 -2.14 -3.00 24.66
CA LYS A 166 -1.98 -4.45 24.60
C LYS A 166 -2.16 -4.91 23.17
N VAL A 167 -1.18 -5.65 22.64
CA VAL A 167 -1.29 -6.28 21.30
C VAL A 167 -1.26 -7.80 21.48
N VAL A 168 -2.21 -8.48 20.85
CA VAL A 168 -2.37 -9.93 20.88
C VAL A 168 -2.29 -10.48 19.47
N TYR A 169 -1.26 -11.28 19.20
CA TYR A 169 -1.09 -12.05 17.97
C TYR A 169 -1.63 -13.46 18.20
N LYS A 170 -2.65 -13.86 17.44
CA LYS A 170 -3.36 -15.14 17.66
C LYS A 170 -3.88 -15.74 16.36
N ASP A 171 -4.52 -16.89 16.46
CA ASP A 171 -5.18 -17.61 15.36
C ASP A 171 -4.25 -17.89 14.18
N PHE A 172 -2.96 -18.16 14.48
CA PHE A 172 -1.96 -18.51 13.49
C PHE A 172 -2.43 -19.68 12.61
N ASN A 173 -2.40 -19.49 11.30
CA ASN A 173 -2.89 -20.43 10.29
C ASN A 173 -4.38 -20.79 10.37
N LYS A 174 -5.18 -19.98 11.09
CA LYS A 174 -6.63 -20.17 11.26
C LYS A 174 -7.43 -18.95 10.84
N THR A 175 -6.76 -17.82 10.63
CA THR A 175 -7.41 -16.59 10.20
C THR A 175 -7.80 -16.68 8.73
N ASN A 176 -9.05 -16.27 8.43
CA ASN A 176 -9.55 -16.08 7.09
C ASN A 176 -9.97 -14.63 6.92
N LEU A 177 -9.76 -14.08 5.72
CA LEU A 177 -10.33 -12.79 5.36
C LEU A 177 -11.82 -12.95 5.12
N VAL A 178 -12.61 -12.22 5.91
CA VAL A 178 -14.05 -12.14 5.73
C VAL A 178 -14.37 -10.73 5.27
N VAL A 179 -14.96 -10.62 4.08
CA VAL A 179 -15.38 -9.32 3.56
C VAL A 179 -16.48 -8.75 4.45
N PRO A 180 -16.28 -7.56 5.04
CA PRO A 180 -17.28 -6.91 5.87
C PRO A 180 -18.60 -6.68 5.11
N GLU A 181 -19.72 -6.68 5.83
CA GLU A 181 -21.07 -6.52 5.25
C GLU A 181 -21.20 -5.26 4.39
N GLU A 182 -20.45 -4.22 4.74
CA GLU A 182 -20.38 -2.96 4.01
C GLU A 182 -19.90 -3.11 2.55
N PHE A 183 -19.19 -4.20 2.27
CA PHE A 183 -18.62 -4.51 0.95
C PHE A 183 -19.11 -5.83 0.37
N LYS A 184 -20.20 -6.42 0.87
CA LYS A 184 -20.69 -7.75 0.45
C LYS A 184 -20.82 -7.93 -1.07
N ASP A 185 -21.12 -6.86 -1.80
CA ASP A 185 -21.28 -6.87 -3.26
C ASP A 185 -19.98 -6.64 -4.02
N TYR A 186 -18.80 -6.80 -3.37
CA TYR A 186 -17.49 -6.46 -3.92
C TYR A 186 -17.18 -7.11 -5.28
N LYS A 187 -17.68 -8.30 -5.54
CA LYS A 187 -17.49 -9.00 -6.82
C LYS A 187 -18.17 -8.30 -8.01
N SER A 188 -19.17 -7.47 -7.75
CA SER A 188 -19.88 -6.68 -8.76
C SER A 188 -19.20 -5.35 -9.08
N TYR A 189 -18.16 -4.95 -8.33
CA TYR A 189 -17.50 -3.66 -8.56
C TYR A 189 -16.71 -3.68 -9.87
N GLU A 190 -16.81 -2.57 -10.61
CA GLU A 190 -16.08 -2.39 -11.86
C GLU A 190 -14.56 -2.36 -11.59
N SER A 191 -13.81 -3.15 -12.36
CA SER A 191 -12.36 -3.20 -12.27
C SER A 191 -11.70 -2.19 -13.18
N GLN A 192 -10.60 -1.60 -12.70
CA GLN A 192 -9.72 -0.72 -13.48
C GLN A 192 -8.49 -1.49 -13.94
N PRO A 193 -7.90 -1.15 -15.10
CA PRO A 193 -6.65 -1.76 -15.52
C PRO A 193 -5.51 -1.41 -14.55
N VAL A 194 -4.60 -2.34 -14.35
CA VAL A 194 -3.38 -2.10 -13.59
C VAL A 194 -2.41 -1.28 -14.43
N GLY A 195 -1.75 -0.31 -13.81
CA GLY A 195 -0.80 0.53 -14.52
C GLY A 195 0.02 1.43 -13.59
N ILE A 196 0.89 2.20 -14.21
CA ILE A 196 1.84 3.08 -13.54
C ILE A 196 1.29 4.50 -13.49
N TYR A 197 1.55 5.17 -12.36
CA TYR A 197 1.28 6.58 -12.15
C TYR A 197 2.55 7.38 -12.37
N GLU A 198 2.52 8.31 -13.30
CA GLU A 198 3.63 9.23 -13.54
C GLU A 198 3.32 10.59 -12.92
N ARG A 199 4.28 11.14 -12.15
CA ARG A 199 4.18 12.46 -11.54
C ARG A 199 5.31 13.35 -12.03
N THR A 200 4.95 14.58 -12.39
CA THR A 200 5.89 15.61 -12.82
C THR A 200 5.92 16.71 -11.76
N TYR A 201 7.12 17.02 -11.23
CA TYR A 201 7.29 17.96 -10.11
C TYR A 201 7.84 19.34 -10.52
N ILE A 202 7.67 20.33 -9.61
CA ILE A 202 8.14 21.73 -9.73
C ILE A 202 9.67 21.83 -9.73
N ASN A 203 10.21 22.95 -10.21
CA ASN A 203 11.61 23.37 -10.23
C ASN A 203 12.49 22.63 -11.25
N GLY A 204 11.93 22.20 -12.37
CA GLY A 204 12.71 21.54 -13.43
C GLY A 204 13.26 20.19 -13.01
N GLN A 205 12.72 19.62 -11.95
CA GLN A 205 12.97 18.26 -11.54
C GLN A 205 11.68 17.46 -11.79
N GLU A 206 11.73 16.65 -12.80
CA GLU A 206 10.67 15.68 -13.10
C GLU A 206 11.00 14.40 -12.34
N GLY A 207 10.05 13.93 -11.59
CA GLY A 207 10.18 12.68 -10.85
C GLY A 207 9.22 11.64 -11.39
N ARG A 208 9.74 10.49 -11.78
CA ARG A 208 8.93 9.29 -11.98
C ARG A 208 8.87 8.53 -10.67
N GLU A 209 7.67 8.24 -10.24
CA GLU A 209 7.47 7.43 -9.04
C GLU A 209 6.89 6.08 -9.47
N PHE A 210 7.73 5.06 -9.45
CA PHE A 210 7.35 3.69 -9.73
C PHE A 210 7.45 2.89 -8.46
N LEU A 211 6.36 2.44 -7.88
CA LEU A 211 6.43 1.57 -6.70
C LEU A 211 7.49 2.03 -5.68
N GLY A 212 7.57 3.34 -5.41
CA GLY A 212 8.52 3.96 -4.47
C GLY A 212 9.91 4.29 -5.03
N ARG A 213 10.23 3.99 -6.30
CA ARG A 213 11.48 4.44 -6.94
C ARG A 213 11.28 5.81 -7.58
N LYS A 214 12.22 6.74 -7.39
CA LYS A 214 12.20 8.10 -7.97
C LYS A 214 13.35 8.28 -8.94
N GLU A 215 13.04 8.71 -10.16
CA GLU A 215 14.03 9.14 -11.15
C GLU A 215 13.81 10.61 -11.48
N THR A 216 14.91 11.40 -11.53
CA THR A 216 14.85 12.82 -11.83
C THR A 216 15.29 13.06 -13.28
N ILE A 217 14.47 13.75 -14.06
CA ILE A 217 14.70 14.02 -15.48
C ILE A 217 14.51 15.52 -15.77
N ARG A 218 15.31 16.09 -16.66
CA ARG A 218 15.21 17.51 -17.10
C ARG A 218 14.98 17.58 -18.59
N PHE A 219 13.92 18.27 -19.10
CA PHE A 219 13.64 18.36 -20.52
C PHE A 219 13.01 19.68 -20.99
N ARG A 220 13.27 20.02 -22.27
CA ARG A 220 12.48 21.00 -23.04
C ARG A 220 11.19 20.35 -23.56
N GLU A 221 11.26 19.11 -24.00
CA GLU A 221 10.15 18.30 -24.44
C GLU A 221 10.14 17.00 -23.64
N PHE A 222 9.00 16.66 -23.11
CA PHE A 222 8.81 15.46 -22.30
C PHE A 222 7.76 14.54 -22.95
N THR A 223 8.10 13.28 -23.09
CA THR A 223 7.15 12.26 -23.54
C THR A 223 6.90 11.28 -22.40
N ILE A 224 5.67 11.24 -21.92
CA ILE A 224 5.22 10.21 -20.99
C ILE A 224 5.35 8.88 -21.72
N ALA A 225 6.10 7.94 -21.17
CA ALA A 225 6.19 6.62 -21.76
C ALA A 225 4.84 5.91 -21.68
N SER A 226 4.49 5.14 -22.73
CA SER A 226 3.23 4.40 -22.73
C SER A 226 3.25 3.20 -21.78
N LYS A 227 4.44 2.72 -21.41
CA LYS A 227 4.67 1.54 -20.58
C LYS A 227 6.05 1.54 -19.97
N TYR A 228 6.22 0.80 -18.87
CA TYR A 228 7.49 0.55 -18.22
C TYR A 228 7.61 -0.91 -17.82
N THR A 229 8.85 -1.40 -17.76
CA THR A 229 9.15 -2.73 -17.23
C THR A 229 9.65 -2.60 -15.80
N ILE A 230 8.98 -3.23 -14.85
CA ILE A 230 9.36 -3.28 -13.44
C ILE A 230 9.47 -4.75 -13.06
N ASP A 231 10.64 -5.16 -12.56
CA ASP A 231 10.94 -6.54 -12.15
C ASP A 231 10.56 -7.59 -13.23
N GLY A 232 10.78 -7.23 -14.51
CA GLY A 232 10.49 -8.09 -15.67
C GLY A 232 9.05 -8.05 -16.16
N VAL A 233 8.15 -7.28 -15.50
CA VAL A 233 6.75 -7.12 -15.91
C VAL A 233 6.57 -5.79 -16.63
N GLU A 234 5.97 -5.83 -17.83
CA GLU A 234 5.61 -4.64 -18.59
C GLU A 234 4.25 -4.11 -18.14
N LEU A 235 4.22 -2.87 -17.65
CA LEU A 235 3.02 -2.20 -17.15
C LEU A 235 2.70 -0.94 -17.97
N PRO A 236 1.43 -0.72 -18.37
CA PRO A 236 1.03 0.50 -19.04
C PRO A 236 1.04 1.69 -18.09
N VAL A 237 1.37 2.87 -18.58
CA VAL A 237 1.12 4.14 -17.89
C VAL A 237 -0.33 4.53 -18.09
N ILE A 238 -1.13 4.47 -17.03
CA ILE A 238 -2.58 4.71 -17.10
C ILE A 238 -3.02 6.03 -16.49
N ARG A 239 -2.16 6.64 -15.67
CA ARG A 239 -2.45 7.94 -15.05
C ARG A 239 -1.25 8.88 -15.15
N ALA A 240 -1.51 10.14 -15.49
CA ALA A 240 -0.54 11.21 -15.45
C ALA A 240 -0.97 12.28 -14.44
N ASP A 241 -0.10 12.57 -13.47
CA ASP A 241 -0.28 13.65 -12.50
C ASP A 241 0.70 14.78 -12.86
N ILE A 242 0.17 15.83 -13.46
CA ILE A 242 0.96 16.89 -14.05
C ILE A 242 0.96 18.08 -13.09
N SER A 243 1.97 18.19 -12.24
CA SER A 243 1.95 19.13 -11.12
C SER A 243 2.75 20.42 -11.30
N HIS A 244 3.79 20.50 -12.06
CA HIS A 244 4.52 21.76 -12.33
C HIS A 244 5.49 21.63 -13.51
N TYR A 245 5.70 22.74 -14.23
CA TYR A 245 6.23 22.74 -15.57
C TYR A 245 7.52 23.48 -15.74
N TYR A 246 8.41 22.80 -16.45
CA TYR A 246 9.36 23.47 -17.35
C TYR A 246 9.49 22.72 -18.70
N ALA A 247 8.59 21.79 -19.00
CA ALA A 247 8.49 21.27 -20.34
C ALA A 247 7.71 22.27 -21.20
N GLN A 248 8.27 22.72 -22.33
CA GLN A 248 7.52 23.52 -23.29
C GLN A 248 6.48 22.68 -24.03
N ILE A 249 6.78 21.41 -24.19
CA ILE A 249 5.92 20.42 -24.87
C ILE A 249 5.84 19.17 -24.01
N MET A 250 4.63 18.65 -23.83
CA MET A 250 4.38 17.39 -23.15
C MET A 250 3.56 16.47 -24.03
N ASN A 251 4.12 15.32 -24.39
CA ASN A 251 3.45 14.29 -25.17
C ASN A 251 2.81 13.26 -24.23
N ILE A 252 1.50 13.04 -24.40
CA ILE A 252 0.67 12.15 -23.59
C ILE A 252 0.30 10.93 -24.43
N PRO A 253 0.67 9.69 -24.02
CA PRO A 253 0.36 8.49 -24.77
C PRO A 253 -1.12 8.09 -24.63
N THR A 254 -1.61 7.28 -25.55
CA THR A 254 -2.98 6.77 -25.58
C THR A 254 -3.28 5.78 -24.45
N SER A 255 -2.26 5.26 -23.76
CA SER A 255 -2.44 4.41 -22.59
C SER A 255 -2.99 5.17 -21.37
N VAL A 256 -2.85 6.51 -21.33
CA VAL A 256 -3.34 7.33 -20.21
C VAL A 256 -4.85 7.42 -20.25
N VAL A 257 -5.51 6.94 -19.21
CA VAL A 257 -6.98 6.98 -19.04
C VAL A 257 -7.43 7.99 -18.00
N GLU A 258 -6.52 8.49 -17.15
CA GLU A 258 -6.80 9.56 -16.19
C GLU A 258 -5.65 10.56 -16.16
N ILE A 259 -5.97 11.85 -16.12
CA ILE A 259 -4.99 12.92 -16.02
C ILE A 259 -5.41 13.94 -14.97
N ARG A 260 -4.42 14.44 -14.21
CA ARG A 260 -4.57 15.55 -13.27
C ARG A 260 -3.71 16.70 -13.75
N PHE A 261 -4.33 17.83 -14.02
CA PHE A 261 -3.62 19.08 -14.28
C PHE A 261 -3.60 19.90 -13.00
N GLN A 262 -2.49 19.88 -12.27
CA GLN A 262 -2.34 20.74 -11.10
C GLN A 262 -2.03 22.19 -11.50
N ASN A 263 -2.15 23.12 -10.55
CA ASN A 263 -2.00 24.56 -10.81
C ASN A 263 -0.70 24.90 -11.56
N ASN A 264 -0.77 25.68 -12.63
CA ASN A 264 0.32 26.20 -13.49
C ASN A 264 0.62 25.45 -14.80
N ALA A 265 -0.23 24.52 -15.22
CA ALA A 265 -0.10 23.79 -16.50
C ALA A 265 -0.19 24.67 -17.78
N TYR A 266 -0.54 25.93 -17.66
CA TYR A 266 -0.96 26.78 -18.75
C TYR A 266 0.15 27.32 -19.68
N ASN A 267 1.40 27.04 -19.37
CA ASN A 267 2.54 27.43 -20.22
C ASN A 267 3.12 26.27 -21.03
N THR A 268 2.52 25.09 -20.96
CA THR A 268 2.95 23.87 -21.64
C THR A 268 2.03 23.57 -22.80
N GLU A 269 2.59 23.24 -23.95
CA GLU A 269 1.85 22.66 -25.05
C GLU A 269 1.62 21.16 -24.78
N PHE A 270 0.36 20.76 -24.62
CA PHE A 270 -0.01 19.35 -24.45
C PHE A 270 -0.33 18.71 -25.79
N ARG A 271 0.30 17.58 -26.08
CA ARG A 271 0.06 16.76 -27.27
C ARG A 271 -0.40 15.38 -26.84
N TYR A 272 -1.63 15.05 -27.15
CA TYR A 272 -2.14 13.70 -27.00
C TYR A 272 -1.85 12.88 -28.25
N MET A 273 -1.23 11.72 -28.11
CA MET A 273 -0.77 10.89 -29.22
C MET A 273 -1.91 10.12 -29.93
N GLY A 274 -3.15 10.30 -29.49
CA GLY A 274 -4.38 9.75 -30.06
C GLY A 274 -5.28 10.80 -30.70
N THR A 275 -6.47 10.38 -31.10
CA THR A 275 -7.53 11.21 -31.70
C THR A 275 -8.34 11.94 -30.60
N LYS A 276 -9.13 12.93 -31.01
CA LYS A 276 -10.11 13.61 -30.15
C LYS A 276 -11.13 12.64 -29.55
N ALA A 277 -11.53 11.63 -30.33
CA ALA A 277 -12.48 10.61 -29.90
C ALA A 277 -11.88 9.71 -28.78
N GLU A 278 -10.56 9.44 -28.82
CA GLU A 278 -9.85 8.74 -27.76
C GLU A 278 -9.64 9.65 -26.56
N TRP A 279 -9.24 10.91 -26.75
CA TRP A 279 -9.14 11.89 -25.69
C TRP A 279 -10.43 12.07 -24.90
N ALA A 280 -11.59 12.03 -25.55
CA ALA A 280 -12.88 12.15 -24.89
C ALA A 280 -13.16 11.05 -23.83
N LYS A 281 -12.39 9.96 -23.87
CA LYS A 281 -12.47 8.86 -22.89
C LYS A 281 -11.51 9.06 -21.71
N VAL A 282 -10.58 10.03 -21.80
CA VAL A 282 -9.64 10.33 -20.71
C VAL A 282 -10.36 11.11 -19.62
N SER A 283 -10.31 10.58 -18.40
CA SER A 283 -10.86 11.26 -17.23
C SER A 283 -9.95 12.41 -16.79
N ILE A 284 -10.51 13.61 -16.62
CA ILE A 284 -9.80 14.76 -16.07
C ILE A 284 -10.13 14.84 -14.56
N ALA A 285 -9.26 14.26 -13.72
CA ALA A 285 -9.49 14.16 -12.28
C ALA A 285 -9.27 15.50 -11.55
N GLU A 286 -8.42 16.39 -12.10
CA GLU A 286 -8.21 17.73 -11.57
C GLU A 286 -7.97 18.70 -12.72
N LYS A 287 -8.61 19.88 -12.64
CA LYS A 287 -8.52 20.95 -13.64
C LYS A 287 -7.73 22.13 -13.09
N THR A 288 -7.01 22.82 -13.95
CA THR A 288 -6.31 24.07 -13.62
C THR A 288 -7.26 25.27 -13.45
N LYS A 289 -6.72 26.37 -12.94
CA LYS A 289 -7.42 27.68 -12.89
C LYS A 289 -7.57 28.35 -14.27
N LYS A 290 -6.85 27.87 -15.29
CA LYS A 290 -6.92 28.38 -16.67
C LYS A 290 -7.29 27.24 -17.62
N GLU A 291 -7.86 27.62 -18.73
CA GLU A 291 -8.14 26.73 -19.86
C GLU A 291 -6.84 26.15 -20.44
N ILE A 292 -6.88 24.89 -20.80
CA ILE A 292 -5.77 24.18 -21.45
C ILE A 292 -6.23 23.67 -22.80
N VAL A 293 -5.40 23.88 -23.83
CA VAL A 293 -5.60 23.29 -25.15
C VAL A 293 -4.73 22.04 -25.29
N VAL A 294 -5.33 20.92 -25.64
CA VAL A 294 -4.65 19.65 -25.91
C VAL A 294 -4.71 19.37 -27.41
N LYS A 295 -3.54 19.24 -28.05
CA LYS A 295 -3.42 18.88 -29.45
C LYS A 295 -3.52 17.37 -29.61
N CYS A 296 -4.52 16.90 -30.33
CA CYS A 296 -4.70 15.51 -30.76
C CYS A 296 -4.21 15.32 -32.19
N THR A 297 -4.10 14.09 -32.68
CA THR A 297 -3.66 13.79 -34.05
C THR A 297 -4.61 14.31 -35.11
N ASP A 298 -5.88 14.54 -34.76
CA ASP A 298 -6.97 14.99 -35.66
C ASP A 298 -7.54 16.37 -35.27
N GLY A 299 -6.82 17.18 -34.48
CA GLY A 299 -7.19 18.53 -34.10
C GLY A 299 -6.97 18.86 -32.65
N GLU A 300 -7.67 19.86 -32.14
CA GLU A 300 -7.49 20.37 -30.77
C GLU A 300 -8.75 20.15 -29.94
N VAL A 301 -8.55 19.95 -28.61
CA VAL A 301 -9.61 19.86 -27.60
C VAL A 301 -9.29 20.82 -26.48
N THR A 302 -10.29 21.57 -26.02
CA THR A 302 -10.18 22.46 -24.89
C THR A 302 -10.58 21.76 -23.60
N VAL A 303 -9.70 21.78 -22.60
CA VAL A 303 -10.01 21.39 -21.22
C VAL A 303 -10.39 22.66 -20.48
N GLU A 304 -11.66 22.80 -20.12
CA GLU A 304 -12.18 23.95 -19.41
C GLU A 304 -11.51 24.12 -18.05
N LYS A 305 -11.34 25.38 -17.63
CA LYS A 305 -10.85 25.71 -16.29
C LYS A 305 -11.74 25.14 -15.17
N ARG A 306 -11.19 25.02 -13.98
CA ARG A 306 -11.95 24.74 -12.75
C ARG A 306 -12.96 25.86 -12.52
N ALA A 307 -14.19 25.50 -12.15
CA ALA A 307 -15.16 26.48 -11.68
C ALA A 307 -14.62 27.16 -10.41
N ASP A 308 -14.65 28.48 -10.37
CA ASP A 308 -14.33 29.24 -9.17
C ASP A 308 -15.46 28.97 -8.15
N ASN A 309 -15.15 28.33 -7.03
CA ASN A 309 -16.04 28.20 -5.88
C ASN A 309 -15.80 29.38 -4.95
#